data_a5a223b7d7ebd4db1a8fb1b9c33eb905
#
_entry.id   a5a223b7d7ebd4db1a8fb1b9c33eb905
#
_cell.length_a   1.000
_cell.length_b   1.000
_cell.length_c   1.000
_cell.angle_alpha   90.00
_cell.angle_beta   90.00
_cell.angle_gamma   90.00
#
_symmetry.space_group_name_H-M   'P 1'
#
loop_
_entity.id
_entity.type
_entity.pdbx_description
1 polymer ?
#
loop_
_entity_poly.entity_id
_entity_poly.type
_entity_poly.pdbx_seq_one_letter_code
_entity_poly.pdbx_strand_id
1 'polypeptide(L)'
;ALKEAQATGYPREKMYGVWWAGAEPDVKDVAEGAKGYNAITLQNSADFKAKVVQDMLSMVHAKGQGTGPKEEVGQVLYLRGAMSAMLAVEGIRAAQERFGKGKIMNGEQVRWGLENLNLTQAKLDALGFAGVLRPISTSCTDHMGASWARLHTWDGKNWNFTGDWLQGDEQIIRPMVKAAAAKYAAE
;
A
#
# COMPACT_ATOMS: atom_id res chain seq x y z
N ALA A 1 -10.18 -17.09 -13.14
CA ALA A 1 -8.96 -17.14 -13.98
C ALA A 1 -7.95 -18.18 -13.46
N LEU A 2 -7.50 -18.12 -12.17
CA LEU A 2 -6.48 -19.06 -11.65
C LEU A 2 -6.95 -20.51 -11.63
N LYS A 3 -8.23 -20.78 -11.28
CA LYS A 3 -8.82 -22.13 -11.32
C LYS A 3 -8.81 -22.72 -12.75
N GLU A 4 -9.19 -21.92 -13.74
CA GLU A 4 -9.18 -22.32 -15.14
C GLU A 4 -7.74 -22.53 -15.66
N ALA A 5 -6.83 -21.63 -15.27
CA ALA A 5 -5.42 -21.78 -15.62
C ALA A 5 -4.82 -23.09 -15.03
N GLN A 6 -5.21 -23.44 -13.81
CA GLN A 6 -4.84 -24.73 -13.20
C GLN A 6 -5.42 -25.90 -13.99
N ALA A 7 -6.71 -25.84 -14.31
CA ALA A 7 -7.40 -26.91 -15.01
C ALA A 7 -6.87 -27.15 -16.44
N THR A 8 -6.44 -26.09 -17.13
CA THR A 8 -5.91 -26.15 -18.50
C THR A 8 -4.40 -26.29 -18.57
N GLY A 9 -3.70 -26.30 -17.43
CA GLY A 9 -2.24 -26.37 -17.40
C GLY A 9 -1.56 -25.08 -17.88
N TYR A 10 -2.28 -23.93 -17.93
CA TYR A 10 -1.67 -22.67 -18.34
C TYR A 10 -0.58 -22.24 -17.35
N PRO A 11 0.63 -21.84 -17.80
CA PRO A 11 1.73 -21.48 -16.91
C PRO A 11 1.40 -20.26 -16.06
N ARG A 12 1.43 -20.40 -14.71
CA ARG A 12 1.13 -19.30 -13.77
C ARG A 12 2.16 -18.19 -13.81
N GLU A 13 3.42 -18.50 -14.10
CA GLU A 13 4.50 -17.53 -14.26
C GLU A 13 4.29 -16.56 -15.43
N LYS A 14 3.39 -16.86 -16.35
CA LYS A 14 2.96 -15.97 -17.44
C LYS A 14 1.73 -15.13 -17.08
N MET A 15 1.17 -15.30 -15.90
CA MET A 15 0.02 -14.54 -15.44
C MET A 15 0.46 -13.38 -14.55
N TYR A 16 -0.05 -12.19 -14.87
CA TYR A 16 0.24 -10.96 -14.14
C TYR A 16 -1.06 -10.29 -13.75
N GLY A 17 -1.33 -10.24 -12.46
CA GLY A 17 -2.49 -9.55 -11.91
C GLY A 17 -2.20 -8.09 -11.63
N VAL A 18 -3.26 -7.30 -11.68
CA VAL A 18 -3.22 -5.91 -11.19
C VAL A 18 -3.17 -5.90 -9.66
N TRP A 19 -2.92 -4.73 -9.08
CA TRP A 19 -2.82 -4.52 -7.64
C TRP A 19 -3.96 -5.16 -6.80
N TRP A 20 -5.19 -5.19 -7.32
CA TRP A 20 -6.34 -5.79 -6.64
C TRP A 20 -6.43 -7.31 -6.72
N ALA A 21 -5.59 -7.95 -7.50
CA ALA A 21 -5.55 -9.39 -7.67
C ALA A 21 -4.28 -10.02 -7.04
N GLY A 22 -3.65 -9.33 -6.09
CA GLY A 22 -2.40 -9.73 -5.47
C GLY A 22 -2.48 -9.78 -3.95
N ALA A 23 -3.46 -10.50 -3.41
CA ALA A 23 -3.58 -10.72 -1.98
C ALA A 23 -3.91 -12.20 -1.68
N GLU A 24 -3.83 -12.59 -0.41
CA GLU A 24 -4.07 -13.97 0.02
C GLU A 24 -5.45 -14.51 -0.40
N PRO A 25 -6.57 -13.75 -0.29
CA PRO A 25 -7.88 -14.21 -0.74
C PRO A 25 -7.95 -14.56 -2.23
N ASP A 26 -7.11 -13.91 -3.07
CA ASP A 26 -7.14 -14.13 -4.52
C ASP A 26 -6.56 -15.50 -4.92
N VAL A 27 -5.71 -16.07 -4.09
CA VAL A 27 -4.96 -17.31 -4.38
C VAL A 27 -5.33 -18.47 -3.46
N LYS A 28 -5.94 -18.23 -2.29
CA LYS A 28 -6.19 -19.25 -1.27
C LYS A 28 -6.98 -20.48 -1.78
N ASP A 29 -7.93 -20.28 -2.69
CA ASP A 29 -8.78 -21.35 -3.21
C ASP A 29 -8.05 -22.33 -4.16
N VAL A 30 -6.91 -21.90 -4.71
CA VAL A 30 -6.06 -22.72 -5.59
C VAL A 30 -4.71 -23.00 -4.96
N ALA A 31 -4.31 -22.23 -3.97
CA ALA A 31 -3.11 -22.41 -3.14
C ALA A 31 -1.84 -22.77 -3.96
N GLU A 32 -1.38 -24.03 -3.86
CA GLU A 32 -0.23 -24.53 -4.62
C GLU A 32 -0.46 -24.45 -6.13
N GLY A 33 -1.70 -24.60 -6.60
CA GLY A 33 -2.05 -24.46 -8.02
C GLY A 33 -1.89 -23.05 -8.58
N ALA A 34 -1.77 -22.03 -7.72
CA ALA A 34 -1.46 -20.66 -8.11
C ALA A 34 0.05 -20.34 -8.07
N LYS A 35 0.90 -21.27 -7.68
CA LYS A 35 2.34 -21.07 -7.59
C LYS A 35 2.93 -20.55 -8.90
N GLY A 36 3.73 -19.48 -8.79
CA GLY A 36 4.29 -18.76 -9.93
C GLY A 36 3.45 -17.58 -10.41
N TYR A 37 2.20 -17.42 -9.92
CA TYR A 37 1.36 -16.28 -10.27
C TYR A 37 1.98 -14.98 -9.75
N ASN A 38 2.04 -13.97 -10.61
CA ASN A 38 2.59 -12.66 -10.30
C ASN A 38 1.49 -11.63 -10.15
N ALA A 39 1.70 -10.64 -9.29
CA ALA A 39 0.85 -9.46 -9.23
C ALA A 39 1.70 -8.20 -9.04
N ILE A 40 1.18 -7.07 -9.52
CA ILE A 40 1.79 -5.76 -9.28
C ILE A 40 1.36 -5.27 -7.92
N THR A 41 2.29 -4.74 -7.14
CA THR A 41 2.00 -4.01 -5.92
C THR A 41 2.60 -2.60 -5.96
N LEU A 42 1.86 -1.64 -5.42
CA LEU A 42 2.29 -0.24 -5.31
C LEU A 42 2.95 0.05 -3.95
N GLN A 43 2.89 -0.89 -3.05
CA GLN A 43 3.46 -0.87 -1.71
C GLN A 43 4.05 -2.25 -1.38
N ASN A 44 4.06 -2.62 -0.11
CA ASN A 44 4.56 -3.91 0.36
C ASN A 44 3.85 -5.12 -0.27
N SER A 45 4.51 -6.25 -0.20
CA SER A 45 3.93 -7.60 -0.18
C SER A 45 3.48 -7.96 1.26
N ALA A 46 3.11 -9.22 1.52
CA ALA A 46 3.00 -9.70 2.90
C ALA A 46 4.36 -9.56 3.61
N ASP A 47 4.34 -9.06 4.84
CA ASP A 47 5.56 -8.94 5.66
C ASP A 47 5.23 -9.11 7.14
N PHE A 48 5.44 -10.31 7.63
CA PHE A 48 5.21 -10.66 9.03
C PHE A 48 6.32 -10.20 9.99
N LYS A 49 7.44 -9.68 9.45
CA LYS A 49 8.59 -9.20 10.23
C LYS A 49 8.66 -7.68 10.33
N ALA A 50 7.87 -6.97 9.54
CA ALA A 50 7.84 -5.51 9.58
C ALA A 50 7.59 -5.00 11.01
N LYS A 51 8.27 -3.92 11.39
CA LYS A 51 8.14 -3.37 12.75
C LYS A 51 6.70 -3.03 13.10
N VAL A 52 5.95 -2.42 12.19
CA VAL A 52 4.53 -2.10 12.40
C VAL A 52 3.70 -3.36 12.71
N VAL A 53 4.00 -4.50 12.07
CA VAL A 53 3.33 -5.77 12.35
C VAL A 53 3.65 -6.27 13.76
N GLN A 54 4.93 -6.23 14.16
CA GLN A 54 5.36 -6.63 15.49
C GLN A 54 4.76 -5.72 16.57
N ASP A 55 4.68 -4.42 16.32
CA ASP A 55 4.03 -3.47 17.22
C ASP A 55 2.52 -3.77 17.36
N MET A 56 1.82 -4.05 16.26
CA MET A 56 0.40 -4.44 16.30
C MET A 56 0.17 -5.74 17.06
N LEU A 57 1.03 -6.74 16.88
CA LEU A 57 0.94 -8.01 17.60
C LEU A 57 1.16 -7.82 19.10
N SER A 58 2.17 -7.05 19.49
CA SER A 58 2.54 -6.86 20.90
C SER A 58 1.70 -5.82 21.63
N MET A 59 1.30 -4.73 20.95
CA MET A 59 0.63 -3.59 21.60
C MET A 59 -0.90 -3.68 21.51
N VAL A 60 -1.43 -4.40 20.53
CA VAL A 60 -2.88 -4.51 20.30
C VAL A 60 -3.37 -5.93 20.56
N HIS A 61 -2.90 -6.90 19.79
CA HIS A 61 -3.39 -8.28 19.89
C HIS A 61 -3.02 -8.95 21.22
N ALA A 62 -1.80 -8.77 21.72
CA ALA A 62 -1.38 -9.33 23.02
C ALA A 62 -2.18 -8.77 24.20
N LYS A 63 -2.81 -7.61 24.04
CA LYS A 63 -3.67 -6.98 25.05
C LYS A 63 -5.17 -7.28 24.84
N GLY A 64 -5.51 -8.17 23.92
CA GLY A 64 -6.92 -8.49 23.62
C GLY A 64 -7.72 -7.36 22.96
N GLN A 65 -7.05 -6.38 22.39
CA GLN A 65 -7.67 -5.22 21.71
C GLN A 65 -7.82 -5.40 20.19
N GLY A 66 -7.26 -6.49 19.65
CA GLY A 66 -7.44 -6.85 18.24
C GLY A 66 -8.72 -7.63 18.03
N THR A 67 -9.48 -7.32 16.97
CA THR A 67 -10.77 -7.95 16.66
C THR A 67 -10.69 -8.95 15.51
N GLY A 68 -9.65 -8.89 14.69
CA GLY A 68 -9.44 -9.82 13.57
C GLY A 68 -8.55 -11.02 13.92
N PRO A 69 -8.46 -12.01 13.03
CA PRO A 69 -7.57 -13.16 13.19
C PRO A 69 -6.11 -12.70 13.31
N LYS A 70 -5.42 -13.16 14.35
CA LYS A 70 -4.03 -12.79 14.61
C LYS A 70 -3.07 -13.22 13.50
N GLU A 71 -3.37 -14.34 12.86
CA GLU A 71 -2.60 -14.91 11.75
C GLU A 71 -2.66 -14.09 10.46
N GLU A 72 -3.63 -13.18 10.33
CA GLU A 72 -3.74 -12.29 9.19
C GLU A 72 -2.91 -11.00 9.35
N VAL A 73 -2.40 -10.74 10.56
CA VAL A 73 -1.58 -9.55 10.83
C VAL A 73 -0.24 -9.70 10.10
N GLY A 74 -0.03 -8.89 9.08
CA GLY A 74 1.14 -8.96 8.19
C GLY A 74 0.82 -9.45 6.78
N GLN A 75 -0.40 -9.92 6.52
CA GLN A 75 -0.87 -10.20 5.17
C GLN A 75 -1.00 -8.92 4.33
N VAL A 76 -1.07 -9.07 3.01
CA VAL A 76 -1.11 -7.94 2.07
C VAL A 76 -2.23 -6.96 2.39
N LEU A 77 -3.47 -7.44 2.58
CA LEU A 77 -4.62 -6.55 2.84
C LEU A 77 -4.56 -5.90 4.22
N TYR A 78 -4.05 -6.62 5.23
CA TYR A 78 -3.87 -6.06 6.56
C TYR A 78 -2.90 -4.88 6.53
N LEU A 79 -1.76 -5.04 5.87
CA LEU A 79 -0.77 -3.97 5.72
C LEU A 79 -1.28 -2.80 4.89
N ARG A 80 -2.12 -3.04 3.87
CA ARG A 80 -2.82 -1.96 3.15
C ARG A 80 -3.69 -1.13 4.08
N GLY A 81 -4.47 -1.79 4.95
CA GLY A 81 -5.28 -1.11 5.97
C GLY A 81 -4.43 -0.30 6.94
N ALA A 82 -3.34 -0.87 7.43
CA ALA A 82 -2.40 -0.19 8.32
C ALA A 82 -1.77 1.05 7.68
N MET A 83 -1.37 0.96 6.40
CA MET A 83 -0.85 2.11 5.66
C MET A 83 -1.91 3.19 5.48
N SER A 84 -3.13 2.84 5.10
CA SER A 84 -4.22 3.80 4.93
C SER A 84 -4.52 4.54 6.23
N ALA A 85 -4.55 3.82 7.36
CA ALA A 85 -4.73 4.42 8.68
C ALA A 85 -3.55 5.36 9.03
N MET A 86 -2.32 4.93 8.78
CA MET A 86 -1.13 5.76 9.00
C MET A 86 -1.16 7.04 8.17
N LEU A 87 -1.50 6.96 6.88
CA LEU A 87 -1.61 8.13 6.01
C LEU A 87 -2.68 9.12 6.51
N ALA A 88 -3.83 8.62 6.97
CA ALA A 88 -4.88 9.45 7.55
C ALA A 88 -4.40 10.17 8.82
N VAL A 89 -3.72 9.45 9.72
CA VAL A 89 -3.16 10.03 10.96
C VAL A 89 -2.10 11.07 10.65
N GLU A 90 -1.21 10.81 9.71
CA GLU A 90 -0.15 11.77 9.34
C GLU A 90 -0.73 13.01 8.63
N GLY A 91 -1.81 12.86 7.85
CA GLY A 91 -2.56 13.99 7.31
C GLY A 91 -3.17 14.86 8.42
N ILE A 92 -3.80 14.23 9.43
CA ILE A 92 -4.33 14.94 10.59
C ILE A 92 -3.19 15.62 11.38
N ARG A 93 -2.05 14.97 11.58
CA ARG A 93 -0.87 15.56 12.23
C ARG A 93 -0.36 16.78 11.49
N ALA A 94 -0.21 16.70 10.17
CA ALA A 94 0.19 17.84 9.34
C ALA A 94 -0.81 19.01 9.49
N ALA A 95 -2.11 18.72 9.48
CA ALA A 95 -3.14 19.72 9.73
C ALA A 95 -3.03 20.34 11.13
N GLN A 96 -2.81 19.54 12.16
CA GLN A 96 -2.63 20.03 13.53
C GLN A 96 -1.36 20.87 13.71
N GLU A 97 -0.28 20.52 13.04
CA GLU A 97 0.94 21.34 13.03
C GLU A 97 0.69 22.75 12.43
N ARG A 98 -0.16 22.83 11.41
CA ARG A 98 -0.52 24.07 10.73
C ARG A 98 -1.56 24.90 11.48
N PHE A 99 -2.65 24.23 11.94
CA PHE A 99 -3.85 24.92 12.44
C PHE A 99 -4.01 24.87 13.97
N GLY A 100 -3.15 24.13 14.66
CA GLY A 100 -3.08 24.07 16.13
C GLY A 100 -3.05 22.65 16.67
N LYS A 101 -1.98 22.33 17.38
CA LYS A 101 -1.76 21.02 18.02
C LYS A 101 -2.89 20.72 19.02
N GLY A 102 -3.34 19.47 19.01
CA GLY A 102 -4.38 18.98 19.93
C GLY A 102 -5.80 19.45 19.61
N LYS A 103 -6.01 20.27 18.59
CA LYS A 103 -7.34 20.68 18.15
C LYS A 103 -7.98 19.61 17.27
N ILE A 104 -9.30 19.52 17.36
CA ILE A 104 -10.10 18.74 16.39
C ILE A 104 -10.05 19.48 15.06
N MET A 105 -9.69 18.76 13.99
CA MET A 105 -9.63 19.27 12.63
C MET A 105 -10.95 19.07 11.91
N ASN A 106 -11.41 20.08 11.19
CA ASN A 106 -12.52 19.94 10.25
C ASN A 106 -12.06 19.33 8.92
N GLY A 107 -13.02 19.01 8.02
CA GLY A 107 -12.73 18.35 6.76
C GLY A 107 -11.75 19.11 5.85
N GLU A 108 -11.89 20.44 5.74
CA GLU A 108 -11.00 21.29 4.97
C GLU A 108 -9.55 21.26 5.48
N GLN A 109 -9.39 21.27 6.79
CA GLN A 109 -8.08 21.21 7.44
C GLN A 109 -7.44 19.82 7.25
N VAL A 110 -8.23 18.74 7.36
CA VAL A 110 -7.74 17.38 7.08
C VAL A 110 -7.36 17.23 5.61
N ARG A 111 -8.17 17.74 4.68
CA ARG A 111 -7.84 17.77 3.26
C ARG A 111 -6.50 18.47 3.03
N TRP A 112 -6.33 19.66 3.61
CA TRP A 112 -5.05 20.37 3.52
C TRP A 112 -3.89 19.50 4.02
N GLY A 113 -4.05 18.81 5.13
CA GLY A 113 -3.03 17.94 5.68
C GLY A 113 -2.67 16.78 4.74
N LEU A 114 -3.68 16.14 4.14
CA LEU A 114 -3.49 15.07 3.16
C LEU A 114 -2.82 15.57 1.86
N GLU A 115 -3.13 16.80 1.43
CA GLU A 115 -2.52 17.45 0.27
C GLU A 115 -1.10 18.01 0.55
N ASN A 116 -0.62 17.90 1.78
CA ASN A 116 0.71 18.39 2.19
C ASN A 116 1.51 17.29 2.92
N LEU A 117 1.23 16.02 2.62
CA LEU A 117 2.03 14.93 3.15
C LEU A 117 3.45 14.98 2.57
N ASN A 118 4.42 14.78 3.45
CA ASN A 118 5.80 14.54 3.10
C ASN A 118 6.37 13.46 4.02
N LEU A 119 6.17 12.22 3.60
CA LEU A 119 6.64 11.03 4.31
C LEU A 119 7.99 10.62 3.72
N THR A 120 9.06 11.16 4.31
CA THR A 120 10.43 10.76 3.97
C THR A 120 10.72 9.34 4.46
N GLN A 121 11.79 8.71 3.95
CA GLN A 121 12.22 7.39 4.43
C GLN A 121 12.44 7.39 5.94
N ALA A 122 13.15 8.38 6.48
CA ALA A 122 13.40 8.51 7.91
C ALA A 122 12.11 8.59 8.74
N LYS A 123 11.07 9.26 8.22
CA LYS A 123 9.77 9.33 8.88
C LYS A 123 9.04 8.00 8.84
N LEU A 124 9.07 7.30 7.71
CA LEU A 124 8.51 5.95 7.59
C LEU A 124 9.20 4.94 8.52
N ASP A 125 10.52 5.02 8.62
CA ASP A 125 11.30 4.17 9.53
C ASP A 125 10.92 4.42 10.99
N ALA A 126 10.79 5.69 11.39
CA ALA A 126 10.36 6.07 12.73
C ALA A 126 8.93 5.60 13.06
N LEU A 127 8.03 5.54 12.06
CA LEU A 127 6.66 5.05 12.18
C LEU A 127 6.55 3.52 12.13
N GLY A 128 7.66 2.80 11.90
CA GLY A 128 7.69 1.34 11.81
C GLY A 128 7.33 0.79 10.43
N PHE A 129 7.28 1.63 9.40
CA PHE A 129 6.93 1.27 8.01
C PHE A 129 8.16 1.10 7.11
N ALA A 130 9.35 0.94 7.68
CA ALA A 130 10.55 0.59 6.92
C ALA A 130 10.31 -0.65 6.06
N GLY A 131 10.62 -0.57 4.76
CA GLY A 131 10.41 -1.67 3.81
C GLY A 131 8.96 -1.93 3.40
N VAL A 132 7.99 -1.39 4.13
CA VAL A 132 6.55 -1.55 3.85
C VAL A 132 6.06 -0.53 2.83
N LEU A 133 6.55 0.69 2.90
CA LEU A 133 6.12 1.79 2.05
C LEU A 133 7.35 2.58 1.58
N ARG A 134 7.30 3.06 0.36
CA ARG A 134 8.27 4.01 -0.16
C ARG A 134 7.86 5.44 0.19
N PRO A 135 8.81 6.40 0.20
CA PRO A 135 8.50 7.81 0.45
C PRO A 135 7.35 8.33 -0.40
N ILE A 136 6.45 9.08 0.23
CA ILE A 136 5.27 9.68 -0.39
C ILE A 136 5.29 11.18 -0.19
N SER A 137 4.99 11.92 -1.24
CA SER A 137 4.76 13.35 -1.19
C SER A 137 3.52 13.70 -2.00
N THR A 138 2.60 14.46 -1.42
CA THR A 138 1.37 14.90 -2.07
C THR A 138 1.29 16.41 -2.14
N SER A 139 0.49 16.93 -3.04
CA SER A 139 0.14 18.33 -3.14
C SER A 139 -1.30 18.50 -3.63
N CYS A 140 -1.85 19.70 -3.57
CA CYS A 140 -3.17 20.04 -4.13
C CYS A 140 -3.32 19.67 -5.62
N THR A 141 -2.23 19.66 -6.38
CA THR A 141 -2.23 19.35 -7.82
C THR A 141 -1.73 17.93 -8.13
N ASP A 142 -1.31 17.18 -7.13
CA ASP A 142 -0.78 15.84 -7.29
C ASP A 142 -1.09 14.98 -6.05
N HIS A 143 -2.15 14.19 -6.14
CA HIS A 143 -2.58 13.25 -5.10
C HIS A 143 -1.98 11.85 -5.30
N MET A 144 -1.17 11.62 -6.32
CA MET A 144 -0.62 10.31 -6.65
C MET A 144 0.40 9.83 -5.60
N GLY A 145 1.11 10.77 -4.98
CA GLY A 145 2.05 10.51 -3.90
C GLY A 145 3.38 9.89 -4.33
N ALA A 146 3.34 8.84 -5.14
CA ALA A 146 4.51 8.18 -5.70
C ALA A 146 4.11 7.36 -6.94
N SER A 147 5.07 7.08 -7.82
CA SER A 147 4.89 6.29 -9.06
C SER A 147 5.70 5.00 -9.06
N TRP A 148 5.86 4.40 -7.89
CA TRP A 148 6.61 3.15 -7.74
C TRP A 148 5.69 1.94 -7.79
N ALA A 149 6.16 0.90 -8.47
CA ALA A 149 5.53 -0.41 -8.50
C ALA A 149 6.58 -1.52 -8.36
N ARG A 150 6.18 -2.66 -7.87
CA ARG A 150 7.02 -3.86 -7.78
C ARG A 150 6.17 -5.10 -8.02
N LEU A 151 6.78 -6.14 -8.54
CA LEU A 151 6.15 -7.44 -8.63
C LEU A 151 6.31 -8.20 -7.32
N HIS A 152 5.28 -8.96 -6.98
CA HIS A 152 5.37 -10.05 -6.03
C HIS A 152 4.79 -11.33 -6.65
N THR A 153 5.33 -12.46 -6.25
CA THR A 153 5.00 -13.78 -6.80
C THR A 153 4.51 -14.68 -5.69
N TRP A 154 3.44 -15.40 -5.95
CA TRP A 154 2.92 -16.44 -5.05
C TRP A 154 3.77 -17.70 -5.15
N ASP A 155 4.35 -18.16 -4.04
CA ASP A 155 5.21 -19.35 -3.99
C ASP A 155 4.44 -20.66 -3.69
N GLY A 156 3.13 -20.57 -3.58
CA GLY A 156 2.22 -21.64 -3.16
C GLY A 156 1.71 -21.46 -1.72
N LYS A 157 2.38 -20.61 -0.93
CA LYS A 157 2.07 -20.36 0.48
C LYS A 157 2.10 -18.88 0.86
N ASN A 158 3.03 -18.12 0.33
CA ASN A 158 3.26 -16.73 0.67
C ASN A 158 3.46 -15.87 -0.59
N TRP A 159 3.13 -14.61 -0.48
CA TRP A 159 3.53 -13.59 -1.43
C TRP A 159 4.96 -13.12 -1.12
N ASN A 160 5.82 -13.14 -2.12
CA ASN A 160 7.21 -12.70 -2.00
C ASN A 160 7.55 -11.69 -3.07
N PHE A 161 8.29 -10.65 -2.74
CA PHE A 161 8.79 -9.71 -3.73
C PHE A 161 9.69 -10.40 -4.76
N THR A 162 9.52 -10.02 -6.03
CA THR A 162 10.34 -10.47 -7.16
C THR A 162 10.85 -9.26 -7.91
N GLY A 163 12.16 -9.22 -8.15
CA GLY A 163 12.82 -8.08 -8.81
C GLY A 163 12.87 -6.80 -7.96
N ASP A 164 13.27 -5.73 -8.61
CA ASP A 164 13.43 -4.40 -7.99
C ASP A 164 12.18 -3.54 -8.14
N TRP A 165 12.18 -2.40 -7.46
CA TRP A 165 11.18 -1.38 -7.64
C TRP A 165 11.32 -0.76 -9.03
N LEU A 166 10.19 -0.64 -9.72
CA LEU A 166 10.05 0.02 -11.00
C LEU A 166 9.39 1.37 -10.76
N GLN A 167 9.93 2.40 -11.36
CA GLN A 167 9.33 3.73 -11.33
C GLN A 167 8.65 4.01 -12.66
N GLY A 168 7.45 4.58 -12.62
CA GLY A 168 6.81 5.10 -13.82
C GLY A 168 7.63 6.23 -14.43
N ASP A 169 7.55 6.39 -15.75
CA ASP A 169 8.24 7.46 -16.46
C ASP A 169 7.62 8.81 -16.11
N GLU A 170 8.25 9.52 -15.18
CA GLU A 170 7.81 10.82 -14.69
C GLU A 170 7.79 11.89 -15.80
N GLN A 171 8.63 11.76 -16.83
CA GLN A 171 8.65 12.70 -17.96
C GLN A 171 7.39 12.56 -18.82
N ILE A 172 6.80 11.37 -18.87
CA ILE A 172 5.54 11.12 -19.58
C ILE A 172 4.34 11.38 -18.65
N ILE A 173 4.38 10.83 -17.44
CA ILE A 173 3.23 10.84 -16.50
C ILE A 173 2.91 12.25 -16.02
N ARG A 174 3.90 13.04 -15.61
CA ARG A 174 3.67 14.38 -15.02
C ARG A 174 2.98 15.37 -15.96
N PRO A 175 3.35 15.49 -17.25
CA PRO A 175 2.61 16.34 -18.19
C PRO A 175 1.15 15.90 -18.37
N MET A 176 0.87 14.59 -18.39
CA MET A 176 -0.49 14.04 -18.51
C MET A 176 -1.33 14.40 -17.28
N VAL A 177 -0.79 14.23 -16.07
CA VAL A 177 -1.46 14.61 -14.81
C VAL A 177 -1.76 16.10 -14.79
N LYS A 178 -0.80 16.96 -15.16
CA LYS A 178 -1.01 18.42 -15.22
C LYS A 178 -2.09 18.81 -16.24
N ALA A 179 -2.07 18.19 -17.42
CA ALA A 179 -3.07 18.47 -18.44
C ALA A 179 -4.49 18.05 -18.00
N ALA A 180 -4.61 16.90 -17.35
CA ALA A 180 -5.88 16.43 -16.80
C ALA A 180 -6.39 17.35 -15.67
N ALA A 181 -5.52 17.75 -14.75
CA ALA A 181 -5.87 18.67 -13.67
C ALA A 181 -6.29 20.05 -14.20
N ALA A 182 -5.59 20.60 -15.19
CA ALA A 182 -5.94 21.87 -15.80
C ALA A 182 -7.32 21.82 -16.52
N LYS A 183 -7.60 20.70 -17.20
CA LYS A 183 -8.91 20.50 -17.85
C LYS A 183 -10.04 20.45 -16.81
N TYR A 184 -9.87 19.70 -15.74
CA TYR A 184 -10.86 19.60 -14.66
C TYR A 184 -11.11 20.95 -13.96
N ALA A 185 -10.07 21.76 -13.76
CA ALA A 185 -10.19 23.08 -13.12
C ALA A 185 -10.90 24.12 -14.02
N ALA A 186 -11.06 23.85 -15.32
CA ALA A 186 -11.74 24.72 -16.29
C ALA A 186 -13.23 24.34 -16.49
N GLU A 187 -13.68 23.22 -15.98
CA GLU A 187 -15.07 22.76 -15.95
C GLU A 187 -15.81 23.30 -14.70
#